data_cdf091077f72896c05a89b767ab50a5b
#
_entry.id   cdf091077f72896c05a89b767ab50a5b
#
_cell.length_a   1.000
_cell.length_b   1.000
_cell.length_c   1.000
_cell.angle_alpha   90.00
_cell.angle_beta   90.00
_cell.angle_gamma   90.00
#
_symmetry.space_group_name_H-M   'P 1'
#
loop_
_entity.id
_entity.type
_entity.pdbx_description
1 polymer ?
#
loop_
_entity_poly.entity_id
_entity_poly.type
_entity_poly.pdbx_seq_one_letter_code
_entity_poly.pdbx_strand_id
1 'polypeptide(L)'
;MTRWSRARLRAGAEAILSEALRAADPHRLVLRQMSRRGGVLEVAGVRLRLGRGRVALVAVGKAAVPMARAAEEVLGAGLDEGIAVSTAAGGALERVRLRTASHPVPGADGLAAAAEVESLARGLGRDDLLLVLLSGGASALLPSPAEGVGLEDKARATALLLRAGATIHETNAVRKHLSRLKGGGLARAAAPARVVTLVLSDVVGDDLSTIASGPTVPDPTTFADALSVLRRLEIVDAVPAPVRDRLLAGARGEIEETPKPGEATFRRVATRIVGSNPLSVGAAAREARRQGLRPLVLTTRLEGEAREAARVLVAVLRECVESSRPEAPPVCLLAGGETTVTVRGDGQGGRNQELAVAAAQGLDGFPAPAVVASLATDGIDGASDAAGGIADDTSVARAAALGLAPAAAFLAASDTRNYLGPLGDLVVTGPTGTNVVDVVVLLAGPPFRSRSIIRRLGRGAP
;
A
#
# COMPACT_ATOMS: atom_id res chain seq x y z
N MET A 1 13.86 7.04 36.55
CA MET A 1 13.20 7.32 35.25
C MET A 1 11.79 6.75 35.26
N THR A 2 10.79 7.55 34.95
CA THR A 2 9.41 7.08 34.90
C THR A 2 9.23 6.00 33.83
N ARG A 3 8.42 4.98 34.11
CA ARG A 3 8.16 3.85 33.18
C ARG A 3 7.71 4.29 31.79
N TRP A 4 7.16 5.51 31.65
CA TRP A 4 6.60 6.09 30.43
C TRP A 4 7.24 7.46 30.11
N SER A 5 8.58 7.52 30.05
CA SER A 5 9.30 8.73 29.62
C SER A 5 9.17 8.92 28.10
N ARG A 6 9.33 10.16 27.61
CA ARG A 6 9.39 10.48 26.18
C ARG A 6 10.33 9.57 25.40
N ALA A 7 11.57 9.46 25.87
CA ALA A 7 12.57 8.62 25.22
C ALA A 7 12.10 7.17 25.06
N ARG A 8 11.42 6.62 26.07
CA ARG A 8 10.87 5.27 26.00
C ARG A 8 9.68 5.18 25.03
N LEU A 9 8.81 6.19 24.97
CA LEU A 9 7.70 6.23 24.03
C LEU A 9 8.23 6.35 22.59
N ARG A 10 9.27 7.17 22.33
CA ARG A 10 9.89 7.26 20.99
C ARG A 10 10.47 5.92 20.57
N ALA A 11 11.32 5.31 21.39
CA ALA A 11 11.85 3.97 21.11
C ALA A 11 10.73 2.92 20.94
N GLY A 12 9.65 3.06 21.70
CA GLY A 12 8.45 2.22 21.57
C GLY A 12 7.75 2.39 20.23
N ALA A 13 7.58 3.63 19.76
CA ALA A 13 6.97 3.91 18.46
C ALA A 13 7.83 3.37 17.31
N GLU A 14 9.15 3.54 17.37
CA GLU A 14 10.09 2.99 16.38
C GLU A 14 10.02 1.46 16.32
N ALA A 15 9.98 0.79 17.47
CA ALA A 15 9.85 -0.66 17.53
C ALA A 15 8.49 -1.16 16.97
N ILE A 16 7.41 -0.42 17.22
CA ILE A 16 6.07 -0.72 16.71
C ILE A 16 6.05 -0.57 15.19
N LEU A 17 6.61 0.52 14.65
CA LEU A 17 6.74 0.72 13.20
C LEU A 17 7.63 -0.34 12.55
N SER A 18 8.75 -0.70 13.18
CA SER A 18 9.65 -1.76 12.71
C SER A 18 8.94 -3.13 12.63
N GLU A 19 8.08 -3.45 13.61
CA GLU A 19 7.29 -4.70 13.57
C GLU A 19 6.21 -4.65 12.49
N ALA A 20 5.60 -3.50 12.26
CA ALA A 20 4.67 -3.29 11.15
C ALA A 20 5.33 -3.56 9.79
N LEU A 21 6.54 -3.02 9.56
CA LEU A 21 7.33 -3.26 8.36
C LEU A 21 7.73 -4.74 8.22
N ARG A 22 8.20 -5.36 9.31
CA ARG A 22 8.59 -6.77 9.30
C ARG A 22 7.43 -7.70 8.96
N ALA A 23 6.22 -7.33 9.38
CA ALA A 23 5.01 -8.08 9.05
C ALA A 23 4.61 -7.96 7.57
N ALA A 24 5.07 -6.92 6.88
CA ALA A 24 4.87 -6.66 5.46
C ALA A 24 6.03 -7.16 4.58
N ASP A 25 7.03 -7.84 5.13
CA ASP A 25 8.18 -8.36 4.37
C ASP A 25 7.71 -9.36 3.28
N PRO A 26 7.86 -9.03 1.98
CA PRO A 26 7.26 -9.81 0.91
C PRO A 26 7.85 -11.22 0.77
N HIS A 27 9.14 -11.38 1.06
CA HIS A 27 9.80 -12.67 1.02
C HIS A 27 9.23 -13.60 2.10
N ARG A 28 9.15 -13.12 3.35
CA ARG A 28 8.57 -13.88 4.47
C ARG A 28 7.10 -14.21 4.28
N LEU A 29 6.35 -13.27 3.68
CA LEU A 29 4.94 -13.47 3.41
C LEU A 29 4.71 -14.62 2.43
N VAL A 30 5.51 -14.72 1.36
CA VAL A 30 5.43 -15.84 0.41
C VAL A 30 5.85 -17.15 1.08
N LEU A 31 6.97 -17.17 1.81
CA LEU A 31 7.43 -18.37 2.52
C LEU A 31 6.39 -18.95 3.50
N ARG A 32 5.60 -18.09 4.15
CA ARG A 32 4.52 -18.53 5.06
C ARG A 32 3.33 -19.17 4.34
N GLN A 33 3.16 -18.88 3.06
CA GLN A 33 2.05 -19.36 2.24
C GLN A 33 2.42 -20.57 1.38
N MET A 34 3.69 -20.91 1.31
CA MET A 34 4.17 -21.98 0.43
C MET A 34 4.93 -23.03 1.24
N SER A 35 4.69 -24.28 0.94
CA SER A 35 5.53 -25.40 1.42
C SER A 35 5.60 -26.51 0.39
N ARG A 36 6.73 -27.22 0.36
CA ARG A 36 6.94 -28.39 -0.50
C ARG A 36 7.38 -29.59 0.31
N ARG A 37 6.63 -30.68 0.24
CA ARG A 37 6.95 -31.93 0.94
C ARG A 37 6.62 -33.12 0.06
N GLY A 38 7.60 -34.04 -0.15
CA GLY A 38 7.37 -35.31 -0.83
C GLY A 38 6.69 -35.20 -2.21
N GLY A 39 7.06 -34.19 -3.03
CA GLY A 39 6.44 -33.98 -4.35
C GLY A 39 5.05 -33.32 -4.31
N VAL A 40 4.58 -32.88 -3.13
CA VAL A 40 3.37 -32.06 -2.97
C VAL A 40 3.77 -30.64 -2.67
N LEU A 41 3.26 -29.72 -3.47
CA LEU A 41 3.32 -28.28 -3.23
C LEU A 41 2.01 -27.85 -2.58
N GLU A 42 2.11 -27.11 -1.49
CA GLU A 42 0.98 -26.39 -0.90
C GLU A 42 1.22 -24.89 -1.05
N VAL A 43 0.25 -24.18 -1.64
CA VAL A 43 0.28 -22.71 -1.79
C VAL A 43 -1.07 -22.16 -1.37
N ALA A 44 -1.08 -21.32 -0.34
CA ALA A 44 -2.29 -20.67 0.19
C ALA A 44 -3.45 -21.67 0.46
N GLY A 45 -3.12 -22.86 0.97
CA GLY A 45 -4.08 -23.94 1.24
C GLY A 45 -4.46 -24.78 0.02
N VAL A 46 -4.00 -24.44 -1.17
CA VAL A 46 -4.19 -25.27 -2.39
C VAL A 46 -3.07 -26.31 -2.47
N ARG A 47 -3.42 -27.58 -2.49
CA ARG A 47 -2.47 -28.70 -2.61
C ARG A 47 -2.39 -29.21 -4.05
N LEU A 48 -1.18 -29.38 -4.52
CA LEU A 48 -0.84 -29.77 -5.88
C LEU A 48 0.27 -30.83 -5.89
N ARG A 49 0.11 -31.89 -6.68
CA ARG A 49 1.19 -32.85 -6.92
C ARG A 49 2.07 -32.34 -8.04
N LEU A 50 3.35 -32.13 -7.74
CA LEU A 50 4.37 -31.80 -8.73
C LEU A 50 4.74 -33.00 -9.56
N GLY A 51 5.21 -32.76 -10.82
CA GLY A 51 5.70 -33.82 -11.71
C GLY A 51 4.65 -34.39 -12.67
N ARG A 52 3.42 -33.86 -12.68
CA ARG A 52 2.40 -34.17 -13.70
C ARG A 52 2.26 -33.07 -14.74
N GLY A 53 2.60 -31.83 -14.39
CA GLY A 53 2.56 -30.65 -15.23
C GLY A 53 3.67 -29.68 -14.85
N ARG A 54 3.84 -28.62 -15.62
CA ARG A 54 4.83 -27.57 -15.41
C ARG A 54 4.36 -26.63 -14.29
N VAL A 55 5.32 -26.07 -13.57
CA VAL A 55 5.10 -24.95 -12.64
C VAL A 55 5.73 -23.69 -13.25
N ALA A 56 4.89 -22.74 -13.64
CA ALA A 56 5.30 -21.45 -14.15
C ALA A 56 5.05 -20.35 -13.10
N LEU A 57 5.92 -19.35 -13.05
CA LEU A 57 5.85 -18.22 -12.13
C LEU A 57 5.74 -16.89 -12.90
N VAL A 58 4.81 -16.05 -12.50
CA VAL A 58 4.73 -14.64 -12.90
C VAL A 58 4.72 -13.78 -11.66
N ALA A 59 5.75 -12.94 -11.46
CA ALA A 59 5.82 -11.98 -10.36
C ALA A 59 5.80 -10.56 -10.92
N VAL A 60 4.88 -9.69 -10.44
CA VAL A 60 4.76 -8.32 -10.99
C VAL A 60 4.56 -7.31 -9.88
N GLY A 61 5.31 -6.22 -9.93
CA GLY A 61 5.19 -5.09 -9.02
C GLY A 61 6.51 -4.69 -8.36
N LYS A 62 6.45 -3.70 -7.47
CA LYS A 62 7.63 -3.19 -6.74
C LYS A 62 8.30 -4.28 -5.87
N ALA A 63 7.53 -5.23 -5.35
CA ALA A 63 8.00 -6.35 -4.53
C ALA A 63 8.17 -7.67 -5.34
N ALA A 64 8.14 -7.64 -6.67
CA ALA A 64 8.21 -8.85 -7.50
C ALA A 64 9.46 -9.68 -7.23
N VAL A 65 10.64 -9.05 -7.10
CA VAL A 65 11.91 -9.74 -6.89
C VAL A 65 11.97 -10.50 -5.56
N PRO A 66 11.73 -9.89 -4.38
CA PRO A 66 11.75 -10.65 -3.13
C PRO A 66 10.65 -11.71 -3.05
N MET A 67 9.47 -11.47 -3.63
CA MET A 67 8.41 -12.49 -3.70
C MET A 67 8.83 -13.68 -4.59
N ALA A 68 9.41 -13.41 -5.78
CA ALA A 68 9.89 -14.45 -6.69
C ALA A 68 11.02 -15.28 -6.07
N ARG A 69 11.98 -14.64 -5.37
CA ARG A 69 13.06 -15.34 -4.66
C ARG A 69 12.52 -16.32 -3.62
N ALA A 70 11.54 -15.91 -2.82
CA ALA A 70 10.91 -16.79 -1.86
C ALA A 70 10.22 -17.99 -2.52
N ALA A 71 9.58 -17.78 -3.66
CA ALA A 71 8.98 -18.88 -4.42
C ALA A 71 10.03 -19.82 -5.02
N GLU A 72 11.16 -19.31 -5.52
CA GLU A 72 12.30 -20.11 -5.98
C GLU A 72 12.89 -20.97 -4.85
N GLU A 73 13.05 -20.41 -3.65
CA GLU A 73 13.55 -21.16 -2.48
C GLU A 73 12.68 -22.37 -2.14
N VAL A 74 11.35 -22.23 -2.24
CA VAL A 74 10.41 -23.33 -1.95
C VAL A 74 10.34 -24.32 -3.10
N LEU A 75 10.29 -23.84 -4.33
CA LEU A 75 10.10 -24.68 -5.53
C LEU A 75 11.38 -25.38 -5.96
N GLY A 76 12.54 -24.70 -5.89
CA GLY A 76 13.81 -25.20 -6.37
C GLY A 76 13.71 -25.72 -7.79
N ALA A 77 14.18 -26.94 -8.02
CA ALA A 77 14.09 -27.60 -9.32
C ALA A 77 12.66 -27.93 -9.80
N GLY A 78 11.66 -27.70 -8.96
CA GLY A 78 10.24 -27.84 -9.34
C GLY A 78 9.63 -26.60 -10.00
N LEU A 79 10.39 -25.51 -10.15
CA LEU A 79 10.02 -24.36 -10.96
C LEU A 79 10.60 -24.55 -12.36
N ASP A 80 9.73 -24.69 -13.37
CA ASP A 80 10.15 -24.94 -14.76
C ASP A 80 10.55 -23.66 -15.46
N GLU A 81 9.77 -22.59 -15.30
CA GLU A 81 10.06 -21.27 -15.88
C GLU A 81 9.39 -20.15 -15.08
N GLY A 82 9.91 -18.93 -15.19
CA GLY A 82 9.31 -17.77 -14.55
C GLY A 82 9.73 -16.44 -15.17
N ILE A 83 8.87 -15.43 -14.95
CA ILE A 83 9.10 -14.04 -15.33
C ILE A 83 8.77 -13.14 -14.14
N ALA A 84 9.72 -12.31 -13.74
CA ALA A 84 9.51 -11.24 -12.78
C ALA A 84 9.59 -9.89 -13.50
N VAL A 85 8.60 -9.02 -13.28
CA VAL A 85 8.56 -7.66 -13.84
C VAL A 85 8.58 -6.66 -12.69
N SER A 86 9.63 -5.85 -12.60
CA SER A 86 9.86 -4.90 -11.50
C SER A 86 10.32 -3.54 -12.00
N THR A 87 10.32 -2.53 -11.13
CA THR A 87 10.83 -1.18 -11.41
C THR A 87 12.35 -1.10 -11.36
N ALA A 88 13.03 -2.03 -10.69
CA ALA A 88 14.47 -2.01 -10.48
C ALA A 88 15.13 -3.28 -11.05
N ALA A 89 16.28 -3.10 -11.68
CA ALA A 89 17.20 -4.16 -12.05
C ALA A 89 18.04 -4.54 -10.80
N GLY A 90 17.46 -5.29 -9.88
CA GLY A 90 18.18 -5.63 -8.65
C GLY A 90 17.77 -6.99 -8.08
N GLY A 91 18.77 -7.81 -7.77
CA GLY A 91 18.61 -9.11 -7.13
C GLY A 91 18.67 -10.26 -8.13
N ALA A 92 19.66 -11.14 -7.95
CA ALA A 92 19.77 -12.38 -8.72
C ALA A 92 18.57 -13.29 -8.40
N LEU A 93 17.93 -13.78 -9.45
CA LEU A 93 16.98 -14.88 -9.44
C LEU A 93 17.63 -16.02 -10.24
N GLU A 94 17.43 -17.26 -9.80
CA GLU A 94 18.13 -18.40 -10.39
C GLU A 94 17.42 -18.95 -11.64
N ARG A 95 16.09 -19.00 -11.59
CA ARG A 95 15.23 -19.64 -12.60
C ARG A 95 14.21 -18.69 -13.20
N VAL A 96 13.98 -17.55 -12.57
CA VAL A 96 13.03 -16.53 -13.00
C VAL A 96 13.76 -15.44 -13.77
N ARG A 97 13.34 -15.19 -15.00
CA ARG A 97 13.87 -14.09 -15.83
C ARG A 97 13.36 -12.75 -15.29
N LEU A 98 14.26 -11.86 -14.90
CA LEU A 98 13.91 -10.51 -14.48
C LEU A 98 13.76 -9.58 -15.70
N ARG A 99 12.68 -8.83 -15.74
CA ARG A 99 12.42 -7.72 -16.67
C ARG A 99 12.21 -6.44 -15.84
N THR A 100 12.86 -5.38 -16.28
CA THR A 100 12.58 -4.03 -15.75
C THR A 100 11.55 -3.35 -16.62
N ALA A 101 10.65 -2.59 -15.99
CA ALA A 101 9.66 -1.82 -16.70
C ALA A 101 9.42 -0.46 -16.03
N SER A 102 9.01 0.50 -16.85
CA SER A 102 8.79 1.89 -16.44
C SER A 102 7.56 2.03 -15.53
N HIS A 103 7.70 2.86 -14.50
CA HIS A 103 6.65 3.20 -13.54
C HIS A 103 6.82 4.66 -13.07
N PRO A 104 5.78 5.47 -12.87
CA PRO A 104 4.34 5.13 -12.94
C PRO A 104 3.74 5.14 -14.35
N VAL A 105 4.45 5.67 -15.35
CA VAL A 105 3.98 5.71 -16.74
C VAL A 105 4.42 4.44 -17.45
N PRO A 106 3.49 3.68 -18.07
CA PRO A 106 3.82 2.48 -18.81
C PRO A 106 4.71 2.78 -20.04
N GLY A 107 5.74 1.95 -20.27
CA GLY A 107 6.67 2.07 -21.37
C GLY A 107 6.68 0.85 -22.30
N ALA A 108 7.52 0.92 -23.37
CA ALA A 108 7.70 -0.16 -24.33
C ALA A 108 8.33 -1.41 -23.69
N ASP A 109 9.16 -1.25 -22.67
CA ASP A 109 9.75 -2.29 -21.83
C ASP A 109 8.67 -3.14 -21.12
N GLY A 110 7.70 -2.46 -20.52
CA GLY A 110 6.54 -3.11 -19.91
C GLY A 110 5.63 -3.81 -20.93
N LEU A 111 5.51 -3.24 -22.15
CA LEU A 111 4.75 -3.88 -23.23
C LEU A 111 5.40 -5.19 -23.68
N ALA A 112 6.73 -5.22 -23.82
CA ALA A 112 7.48 -6.43 -24.15
C ALA A 112 7.35 -7.48 -23.03
N ALA A 113 7.51 -7.09 -21.79
CA ALA A 113 7.33 -7.97 -20.63
C ALA A 113 5.90 -8.54 -20.57
N ALA A 114 4.87 -7.73 -20.85
CA ALA A 114 3.49 -8.17 -20.90
C ALA A 114 3.23 -9.21 -21.98
N ALA A 115 3.85 -9.06 -23.15
CA ALA A 115 3.77 -10.05 -24.24
C ALA A 115 4.40 -11.38 -23.84
N GLU A 116 5.57 -11.37 -23.18
CA GLU A 116 6.21 -12.59 -22.66
C GLU A 116 5.32 -13.27 -21.60
N VAL A 117 4.75 -12.52 -20.66
CA VAL A 117 3.83 -13.06 -19.65
C VAL A 117 2.57 -13.65 -20.28
N GLU A 118 1.99 -12.99 -21.27
CA GLU A 118 0.82 -13.50 -21.98
C GLU A 118 1.15 -14.78 -22.74
N SER A 119 2.31 -14.84 -23.42
CA SER A 119 2.77 -16.03 -24.14
C SER A 119 3.00 -17.21 -23.20
N LEU A 120 3.68 -16.97 -22.05
CA LEU A 120 3.87 -17.99 -21.02
C LEU A 120 2.53 -18.52 -20.51
N ALA A 121 1.59 -17.65 -20.19
CA ALA A 121 0.28 -18.06 -19.69
C ALA A 121 -0.49 -18.90 -20.72
N ARG A 122 -0.54 -18.48 -21.98
CA ARG A 122 -1.20 -19.21 -23.08
C ARG A 122 -0.57 -20.56 -23.40
N GLY A 123 0.72 -20.74 -23.09
CA GLY A 123 1.44 -22.00 -23.29
C GLY A 123 1.16 -23.08 -22.23
N LEU A 124 0.31 -22.80 -21.22
CA LEU A 124 0.03 -23.72 -20.12
C LEU A 124 -1.15 -24.64 -20.42
N GLY A 125 -1.00 -25.89 -20.03
CA GLY A 125 -2.03 -26.92 -20.14
C GLY A 125 -2.80 -27.20 -18.86
N ARG A 126 -3.72 -28.13 -18.90
CA ARG A 126 -4.65 -28.48 -17.82
C ARG A 126 -3.95 -28.91 -16.53
N ASP A 127 -2.82 -29.60 -16.63
CA ASP A 127 -2.08 -30.14 -15.49
C ASP A 127 -1.03 -29.16 -14.96
N ASP A 128 -0.83 -28.04 -15.65
CA ASP A 128 0.12 -27.00 -15.26
C ASP A 128 -0.43 -26.09 -14.16
N LEU A 129 0.51 -25.46 -13.45
CA LEU A 129 0.26 -24.42 -12.44
C LEU A 129 0.88 -23.10 -12.90
N LEU A 130 0.08 -22.04 -12.91
CA LEU A 130 0.58 -20.67 -12.93
C LEU A 130 0.54 -20.10 -11.51
N LEU A 131 1.71 -19.89 -10.92
CA LEU A 131 1.84 -19.12 -9.67
C LEU A 131 2.01 -17.65 -10.02
N VAL A 132 1.10 -16.80 -9.51
CA VAL A 132 1.12 -15.35 -9.75
C VAL A 132 1.41 -14.63 -8.45
N LEU A 133 2.42 -13.77 -8.42
CA LEU A 133 2.81 -12.95 -7.28
C LEU A 133 2.61 -11.48 -7.66
N LEU A 134 1.66 -10.81 -7.00
CA LEU A 134 1.30 -9.43 -7.32
C LEU A 134 1.62 -8.49 -6.16
N SER A 135 2.15 -7.32 -6.51
CA SER A 135 2.36 -6.22 -5.57
C SER A 135 2.10 -4.87 -6.24
N GLY A 136 2.20 -3.79 -5.48
CA GLY A 136 1.97 -2.44 -5.94
C GLY A 136 2.77 -2.06 -7.19
N GLY A 137 2.17 -1.24 -8.04
CA GLY A 137 2.74 -0.81 -9.32
C GLY A 137 2.51 -1.77 -10.50
N ALA A 138 2.06 -3.00 -10.28
CA ALA A 138 1.88 -4.02 -11.33
C ALA A 138 0.98 -3.55 -12.50
N SER A 139 0.04 -2.65 -12.24
CA SER A 139 -0.86 -2.12 -13.27
C SER A 139 -0.14 -1.31 -14.36
N ALA A 140 0.93 -0.60 -14.01
CA ALA A 140 1.78 0.14 -14.94
C ALA A 140 2.86 -0.74 -15.57
N LEU A 141 3.43 -1.65 -14.79
CA LEU A 141 4.52 -2.53 -15.22
C LEU A 141 4.09 -3.60 -16.22
N LEU A 142 2.80 -3.92 -16.30
CA LEU A 142 2.25 -4.94 -17.19
C LEU A 142 1.15 -4.34 -18.09
N PRO A 143 1.47 -3.37 -18.97
CA PRO A 143 0.53 -2.83 -19.95
C PRO A 143 0.37 -3.81 -21.10
N SER A 144 -0.78 -4.40 -21.25
CA SER A 144 -1.13 -5.25 -22.39
C SER A 144 -2.34 -4.62 -23.09
N PRO A 145 -2.16 -3.67 -24.02
CA PRO A 145 -3.26 -3.03 -24.71
C PRO A 145 -4.13 -4.05 -25.44
N ALA A 146 -5.44 -3.81 -25.43
CA ALA A 146 -6.38 -4.58 -26.22
C ALA A 146 -6.14 -4.36 -27.72
N GLU A 147 -6.61 -5.29 -28.53
CA GLU A 147 -6.48 -5.20 -29.99
C GLU A 147 -7.06 -3.87 -30.52
N GLY A 148 -6.35 -3.25 -31.44
CA GLY A 148 -6.71 -1.94 -32.02
C GLY A 148 -6.41 -0.72 -31.13
N VAL A 149 -5.91 -0.91 -29.88
CA VAL A 149 -5.57 0.18 -28.97
C VAL A 149 -4.08 0.26 -28.74
N GLY A 150 -3.47 1.41 -28.97
CA GLY A 150 -2.06 1.65 -28.71
C GLY A 150 -1.73 1.87 -27.23
N LEU A 151 -0.43 1.75 -26.87
CA LEU A 151 0.04 2.05 -25.53
C LEU A 151 -0.18 3.54 -25.19
N GLU A 152 0.09 4.43 -26.15
CA GLU A 152 -0.12 5.87 -26.03
C GLU A 152 -1.59 6.22 -25.86
N ASP A 153 -2.49 5.53 -26.57
CA ASP A 153 -3.95 5.73 -26.44
C ASP A 153 -4.40 5.41 -25.00
N LYS A 154 -3.92 4.30 -24.44
CA LYS A 154 -4.21 3.94 -23.04
C LYS A 154 -3.65 4.96 -22.05
N ALA A 155 -2.42 5.42 -22.25
CA ALA A 155 -1.80 6.41 -21.38
C ALA A 155 -2.58 7.73 -21.42
N ARG A 156 -2.94 8.20 -22.63
CA ARG A 156 -3.73 9.42 -22.82
C ARG A 156 -5.12 9.31 -22.20
N ALA A 157 -5.83 8.21 -22.42
CA ALA A 157 -7.13 7.97 -21.81
C ALA A 157 -7.06 7.96 -20.29
N THR A 158 -6.03 7.30 -19.71
CA THR A 158 -5.82 7.29 -18.24
C THR A 158 -5.55 8.70 -17.72
N ALA A 159 -4.72 9.49 -18.38
CA ALA A 159 -4.42 10.87 -17.99
C ALA A 159 -5.67 11.79 -18.05
N LEU A 160 -6.54 11.58 -19.02
CA LEU A 160 -7.81 12.30 -19.14
C LEU A 160 -8.77 11.94 -18.00
N LEU A 161 -8.91 10.65 -17.69
CA LEU A 161 -9.72 10.18 -16.57
C LEU A 161 -9.29 10.82 -15.25
N LEU A 162 -7.98 10.80 -14.96
CA LEU A 162 -7.43 11.37 -13.73
C LEU A 162 -7.68 12.89 -13.65
N ARG A 163 -7.45 13.62 -14.75
CA ARG A 163 -7.73 15.09 -14.81
C ARG A 163 -9.20 15.42 -14.65
N ALA A 164 -10.09 14.56 -15.13
CA ALA A 164 -11.53 14.71 -14.99
C ALA A 164 -12.06 14.28 -13.61
N GLY A 165 -11.19 13.86 -12.68
CA GLY A 165 -11.56 13.46 -11.32
C GLY A 165 -12.24 12.08 -11.23
N ALA A 166 -11.92 11.16 -12.15
CA ALA A 166 -12.38 9.78 -12.05
C ALA A 166 -11.84 9.12 -10.77
N THR A 167 -12.70 8.40 -10.08
CA THR A 167 -12.29 7.54 -8.97
C THR A 167 -11.42 6.38 -9.46
N ILE A 168 -10.70 5.72 -8.54
CA ILE A 168 -9.89 4.55 -8.90
C ILE A 168 -10.74 3.42 -9.50
N HIS A 169 -11.95 3.21 -9.01
CA HIS A 169 -12.88 2.21 -9.53
C HIS A 169 -13.32 2.52 -10.96
N GLU A 170 -13.66 3.78 -11.24
CA GLU A 170 -14.03 4.24 -12.58
C GLU A 170 -12.85 4.16 -13.56
N THR A 171 -11.68 4.62 -13.11
CA THR A 171 -10.44 4.48 -13.90
C THR A 171 -10.17 3.03 -14.24
N ASN A 172 -10.32 2.12 -13.27
CA ASN A 172 -10.10 0.67 -13.49
C ASN A 172 -11.19 0.04 -14.37
N ALA A 173 -12.45 0.47 -14.29
CA ALA A 173 -13.49 0.02 -15.22
C ALA A 173 -13.09 0.25 -16.67
N VAL A 174 -12.60 1.44 -17.00
CA VAL A 174 -12.09 1.76 -18.35
C VAL A 174 -10.81 0.97 -18.66
N ARG A 175 -9.83 0.96 -17.75
CA ARG A 175 -8.51 0.33 -17.98
C ARG A 175 -8.59 -1.18 -18.22
N LYS A 176 -9.53 -1.88 -17.58
CA LYS A 176 -9.74 -3.33 -17.75
C LYS A 176 -10.22 -3.63 -19.17
N HIS A 177 -11.18 -2.88 -19.69
CA HIS A 177 -11.73 -3.06 -21.04
C HIS A 177 -10.78 -2.64 -22.16
N LEU A 178 -9.69 -1.95 -21.82
CA LEU A 178 -8.61 -1.60 -22.73
C LEU A 178 -7.38 -2.52 -22.59
N SER A 179 -7.53 -3.70 -21.96
CA SER A 179 -6.38 -4.57 -21.68
C SER A 179 -6.70 -6.05 -21.93
N ARG A 180 -5.69 -6.79 -22.38
CA ARG A 180 -5.80 -8.26 -22.54
C ARG A 180 -5.54 -9.03 -21.24
N LEU A 181 -4.78 -8.44 -20.28
CA LEU A 181 -4.35 -9.12 -19.05
C LEU A 181 -5.10 -8.68 -17.80
N LYS A 182 -5.71 -7.46 -17.81
CA LYS A 182 -6.46 -6.95 -16.65
C LYS A 182 -7.86 -7.55 -16.58
N GLY A 183 -8.55 -7.37 -15.44
CA GLY A 183 -9.94 -7.80 -15.26
C GLY A 183 -10.15 -9.29 -15.54
N GLY A 184 -9.30 -10.16 -15.00
CA GLY A 184 -9.35 -11.62 -15.23
C GLY A 184 -8.67 -12.10 -16.51
N GLY A 185 -8.14 -11.20 -17.34
CA GLY A 185 -7.55 -11.55 -18.63
C GLY A 185 -6.33 -12.50 -18.51
N LEU A 186 -5.49 -12.34 -17.48
CA LEU A 186 -4.38 -13.26 -17.23
C LEU A 186 -4.88 -14.66 -16.86
N ALA A 187 -5.93 -14.76 -16.05
CA ALA A 187 -6.54 -16.03 -15.72
C ALA A 187 -7.15 -16.70 -16.95
N ARG A 188 -7.82 -15.92 -17.82
CA ARG A 188 -8.37 -16.42 -19.11
C ARG A 188 -7.24 -16.90 -20.03
N ALA A 189 -6.15 -16.17 -20.12
CA ALA A 189 -4.97 -16.56 -20.93
C ALA A 189 -4.33 -17.86 -20.44
N ALA A 190 -4.29 -18.10 -19.14
CA ALA A 190 -3.74 -19.31 -18.54
C ALA A 190 -4.69 -20.52 -18.58
N ALA A 191 -5.99 -20.33 -18.89
CA ALA A 191 -6.92 -21.45 -18.95
C ALA A 191 -6.50 -22.46 -20.04
N PRO A 192 -6.55 -23.80 -19.72
CA PRO A 192 -7.19 -24.47 -18.60
C PRO A 192 -6.28 -24.78 -17.40
N ALA A 193 -5.10 -24.17 -17.29
CA ALA A 193 -4.18 -24.39 -16.19
C ALA A 193 -4.79 -23.98 -14.84
N ARG A 194 -4.23 -24.44 -13.74
CA ARG A 194 -4.54 -23.94 -12.41
C ARG A 194 -3.80 -22.64 -12.17
N VAL A 195 -4.45 -21.64 -11.60
CA VAL A 195 -3.84 -20.37 -11.23
C VAL A 195 -3.92 -20.17 -9.72
N VAL A 196 -2.81 -19.90 -9.07
CA VAL A 196 -2.77 -19.49 -7.66
C VAL A 196 -2.09 -18.14 -7.57
N THR A 197 -2.77 -17.15 -7.00
CA THR A 197 -2.27 -15.78 -6.90
C THR A 197 -2.05 -15.40 -5.44
N LEU A 198 -0.85 -14.93 -5.10
CA LEU A 198 -0.50 -14.31 -3.83
C LEU A 198 -0.37 -12.80 -4.04
N VAL A 199 -1.08 -12.02 -3.25
CA VAL A 199 -1.18 -10.57 -3.40
C VAL A 199 -0.63 -9.86 -2.18
N LEU A 200 0.32 -8.96 -2.38
CA LEU A 200 0.72 -7.93 -1.43
C LEU A 200 -0.05 -6.65 -1.80
N SER A 201 -1.03 -6.29 -0.99
CA SER A 201 -1.95 -5.20 -1.28
C SER A 201 -1.40 -3.85 -0.83
N ASP A 202 -1.36 -2.89 -1.75
CA ASP A 202 -1.12 -1.47 -1.54
C ASP A 202 -2.38 -0.61 -1.72
N VAL A 203 -3.55 -1.25 -1.77
CA VAL A 203 -4.84 -0.58 -1.98
C VAL A 203 -5.60 -0.51 -0.67
N VAL A 204 -6.05 0.69 -0.30
CA VAL A 204 -6.91 0.88 0.87
C VAL A 204 -8.20 0.08 0.68
N GLY A 205 -8.48 -0.82 1.65
CA GLY A 205 -9.65 -1.68 1.60
C GLY A 205 -9.47 -3.02 0.91
N ASP A 206 -8.29 -3.32 0.36
CA ASP A 206 -7.89 -4.64 -0.15
C ASP A 206 -8.79 -5.20 -1.29
N ASP A 207 -9.38 -4.31 -2.12
CA ASP A 207 -10.20 -4.76 -3.25
C ASP A 207 -9.34 -5.41 -4.33
N LEU A 208 -9.47 -6.74 -4.47
CA LEU A 208 -8.76 -7.55 -5.46
C LEU A 208 -9.01 -7.13 -6.91
N SER A 209 -10.17 -6.53 -7.19
CA SER A 209 -10.48 -6.04 -8.54
C SER A 209 -9.75 -4.75 -8.89
N THR A 210 -9.29 -4.03 -7.86
CA THR A 210 -8.51 -2.79 -7.97
C THR A 210 -7.01 -3.06 -7.97
N ILE A 211 -6.52 -3.99 -7.12
CA ILE A 211 -5.10 -4.35 -7.04
C ILE A 211 -4.61 -4.86 -8.40
N ALA A 212 -3.59 -4.23 -8.97
CA ALA A 212 -3.08 -4.52 -10.30
C ALA A 212 -4.14 -4.48 -11.42
N SER A 213 -5.32 -3.89 -11.17
CA SER A 213 -6.54 -3.97 -12.00
C SER A 213 -7.07 -5.40 -12.19
N GLY A 214 -6.89 -6.28 -11.20
CA GLY A 214 -7.51 -7.60 -11.11
C GLY A 214 -7.16 -8.61 -12.20
N PRO A 215 -5.87 -8.92 -12.49
CA PRO A 215 -5.52 -9.78 -13.64
C PRO A 215 -6.00 -11.23 -13.50
N THR A 216 -6.22 -11.70 -12.27
CA THR A 216 -6.63 -13.08 -11.97
C THR A 216 -7.96 -13.18 -11.23
N VAL A 217 -8.73 -12.11 -11.18
CA VAL A 217 -10.08 -12.11 -10.58
C VAL A 217 -11.11 -11.63 -11.59
N PRO A 218 -12.37 -12.06 -11.48
CA PRO A 218 -13.40 -11.65 -12.41
C PRO A 218 -13.65 -10.13 -12.37
N ASP A 219 -14.02 -9.57 -13.50
CA ASP A 219 -14.37 -8.15 -13.61
C ASP A 219 -15.89 -7.99 -13.50
N PRO A 220 -16.41 -7.35 -12.44
CA PRO A 220 -17.83 -7.11 -12.32
C PRO A 220 -18.35 -6.00 -13.26
N THR A 221 -17.44 -5.18 -13.85
CA THR A 221 -17.81 -4.06 -14.72
C THR A 221 -17.93 -4.48 -16.18
N THR A 222 -18.70 -3.73 -16.96
CA THR A 222 -18.98 -3.98 -18.37
C THR A 222 -18.43 -2.87 -19.28
N PHE A 223 -18.40 -3.09 -20.60
CA PHE A 223 -18.12 -2.04 -21.56
C PHE A 223 -19.11 -0.87 -21.44
N ALA A 224 -20.36 -1.14 -21.11
CA ALA A 224 -21.37 -0.11 -20.87
C ALA A 224 -21.05 0.75 -19.65
N ASP A 225 -20.56 0.13 -18.56
CA ASP A 225 -20.11 0.87 -17.38
C ASP A 225 -18.90 1.75 -17.69
N ALA A 226 -17.90 1.21 -18.41
CA ALA A 226 -16.72 1.97 -18.83
C ALA A 226 -17.11 3.18 -19.72
N LEU A 227 -18.05 2.99 -20.64
CA LEU A 227 -18.57 4.09 -21.48
C LEU A 227 -19.38 5.10 -20.67
N SER A 228 -20.15 4.65 -19.67
CA SER A 228 -20.91 5.52 -18.77
C SER A 228 -19.99 6.43 -17.94
N VAL A 229 -18.82 5.94 -17.50
CA VAL A 229 -17.80 6.77 -16.85
C VAL A 229 -17.35 7.90 -17.76
N LEU A 230 -17.00 7.61 -19.03
CA LEU A 230 -16.58 8.65 -19.97
C LEU A 230 -17.67 9.68 -20.25
N ARG A 231 -18.93 9.24 -20.33
CA ARG A 231 -20.10 10.14 -20.53
C ARG A 231 -20.32 11.04 -19.32
N ARG A 232 -20.31 10.48 -18.12
CA ARG A 232 -20.49 11.24 -16.87
C ARG A 232 -19.40 12.29 -16.67
N LEU A 233 -18.18 12.00 -17.10
CA LEU A 233 -17.04 12.92 -17.03
C LEU A 233 -16.94 13.86 -18.23
N GLU A 234 -17.87 13.76 -19.21
CA GLU A 234 -17.92 14.56 -20.43
C GLU A 234 -16.62 14.48 -21.28
N ILE A 235 -15.93 13.31 -21.27
CA ILE A 235 -14.66 13.11 -21.99
C ILE A 235 -14.74 12.12 -23.14
N VAL A 236 -15.92 11.68 -23.55
CA VAL A 236 -16.10 10.68 -24.63
C VAL A 236 -15.40 11.10 -25.93
N ASP A 237 -15.54 12.37 -26.31
CA ASP A 237 -14.94 12.90 -27.54
C ASP A 237 -13.47 13.33 -27.37
N ALA A 238 -13.01 13.45 -26.11
CA ALA A 238 -11.63 13.83 -25.80
C ALA A 238 -10.68 12.63 -25.76
N VAL A 239 -11.17 11.41 -25.48
CA VAL A 239 -10.35 10.20 -25.50
C VAL A 239 -9.96 9.83 -26.93
N PRO A 240 -8.80 9.16 -27.14
CA PRO A 240 -8.39 8.70 -28.46
C PRO A 240 -9.46 7.85 -29.15
N ALA A 241 -9.61 8.04 -30.47
CA ALA A 241 -10.61 7.33 -31.25
C ALA A 241 -10.55 5.79 -31.08
N PRO A 242 -9.36 5.11 -31.06
CA PRO A 242 -9.29 3.67 -30.82
C PRO A 242 -9.89 3.24 -29.48
N VAL A 243 -9.74 4.07 -28.44
CA VAL A 243 -10.32 3.82 -27.11
C VAL A 243 -11.84 3.93 -27.16
N ARG A 244 -12.34 5.04 -27.71
CA ARG A 244 -13.77 5.29 -27.86
C ARG A 244 -14.47 4.21 -28.67
N ASP A 245 -13.92 3.90 -29.84
CA ASP A 245 -14.51 2.98 -30.81
C ASP A 245 -14.58 1.56 -30.23
N ARG A 246 -13.51 1.12 -29.52
CA ARG A 246 -13.51 -0.16 -28.79
C ARG A 246 -14.59 -0.21 -27.71
N LEU A 247 -14.74 0.82 -26.87
CA LEU A 247 -15.74 0.83 -25.81
C LEU A 247 -17.16 0.85 -26.40
N LEU A 248 -17.38 1.56 -27.51
CA LEU A 248 -18.64 1.57 -28.22
C LEU A 248 -18.97 0.19 -28.84
N ALA A 249 -18.00 -0.43 -29.48
CA ALA A 249 -18.16 -1.76 -30.08
C ALA A 249 -18.48 -2.82 -29.01
N GLY A 250 -17.75 -2.79 -27.87
CA GLY A 250 -18.03 -3.66 -26.74
C GLY A 250 -19.41 -3.45 -26.13
N ALA A 251 -19.84 -2.20 -25.97
CA ALA A 251 -21.17 -1.87 -25.45
C ALA A 251 -22.31 -2.33 -26.40
N ARG A 252 -22.03 -2.53 -27.71
CA ARG A 252 -22.96 -3.12 -28.67
C ARG A 252 -22.88 -4.65 -28.74
N GLY A 253 -21.98 -5.29 -27.96
CA GLY A 253 -21.79 -6.75 -27.97
C GLY A 253 -20.97 -7.26 -29.16
N GLU A 254 -20.28 -6.40 -29.89
CA GLU A 254 -19.41 -6.77 -31.04
C GLU A 254 -18.04 -7.29 -30.57
N ILE A 255 -17.68 -7.04 -29.32
CA ILE A 255 -16.44 -7.49 -28.68
C ILE A 255 -16.82 -8.26 -27.40
N GLU A 256 -16.13 -9.40 -27.19
CA GLU A 256 -16.32 -10.22 -26.00
C GLU A 256 -15.96 -9.43 -24.74
N GLU A 257 -16.80 -9.56 -23.71
CA GLU A 257 -16.60 -8.92 -22.41
C GLU A 257 -15.34 -9.43 -21.69
N THR A 258 -14.82 -8.62 -20.77
CA THR A 258 -13.86 -9.09 -19.79
C THR A 258 -14.40 -10.27 -19.00
N PRO A 259 -13.54 -11.20 -18.50
CA PRO A 259 -14.01 -12.38 -17.75
C PRO A 259 -14.92 -12.00 -16.57
N LYS A 260 -16.11 -12.58 -16.52
CA LYS A 260 -17.19 -12.25 -15.56
C LYS A 260 -17.25 -13.22 -14.37
N PRO A 261 -17.83 -12.78 -13.24
CA PRO A 261 -18.16 -13.68 -12.15
C PRO A 261 -18.97 -14.87 -12.63
N GLY A 262 -18.60 -16.09 -12.18
CA GLY A 262 -19.28 -17.32 -12.56
C GLY A 262 -18.72 -18.04 -13.80
N GLU A 263 -17.84 -17.43 -14.57
CA GLU A 263 -17.17 -18.10 -15.70
C GLU A 263 -16.35 -19.31 -15.26
N ALA A 264 -16.31 -20.33 -16.13
CA ALA A 264 -15.57 -21.57 -15.89
C ALA A 264 -14.08 -21.37 -15.63
N THR A 265 -13.48 -20.33 -16.20
CA THR A 265 -12.11 -19.90 -15.99
C THR A 265 -11.75 -19.82 -14.49
N PHE A 266 -12.63 -19.24 -13.68
CA PHE A 266 -12.35 -19.00 -12.25
C PHE A 266 -12.53 -20.22 -11.36
N ARG A 267 -13.05 -21.34 -11.85
CA ARG A 267 -13.15 -22.61 -11.07
C ARG A 267 -11.79 -23.18 -10.68
N ARG A 268 -10.73 -22.80 -11.40
CA ARG A 268 -9.36 -23.27 -11.17
C ARG A 268 -8.42 -22.14 -10.72
N VAL A 269 -8.96 -21.01 -10.30
CA VAL A 269 -8.23 -19.85 -9.82
C VAL A 269 -8.44 -19.69 -8.32
N ALA A 270 -7.35 -19.50 -7.57
CA ALA A 270 -7.37 -19.15 -6.17
C ALA A 270 -6.53 -17.90 -5.96
N THR A 271 -7.09 -16.86 -5.35
CA THR A 271 -6.39 -15.60 -5.05
C THR A 271 -6.41 -15.35 -3.54
N ARG A 272 -5.24 -15.01 -2.97
CA ARG A 272 -5.08 -14.75 -1.55
C ARG A 272 -4.27 -13.49 -1.32
N ILE A 273 -4.79 -12.56 -0.52
CA ILE A 273 -4.02 -11.46 0.04
C ILE A 273 -3.15 -12.03 1.17
N VAL A 274 -1.83 -11.87 1.05
CA VAL A 274 -0.84 -12.41 1.98
C VAL A 274 -0.20 -11.32 2.82
N GLY A 275 -0.20 -10.08 2.34
CA GLY A 275 0.25 -8.89 3.05
C GLY A 275 -0.66 -7.71 2.71
N SER A 276 -0.96 -6.90 3.72
CA SER A 276 -1.82 -5.71 3.58
C SER A 276 -1.67 -4.78 4.78
N ASN A 277 -2.20 -3.57 4.69
CA ASN A 277 -2.21 -2.62 5.79
C ASN A 277 -2.84 -3.18 7.07
N PRO A 278 -4.04 -3.80 7.06
CA PRO A 278 -4.62 -4.42 8.26
C PRO A 278 -3.72 -5.46 8.93
N LEU A 279 -2.98 -6.26 8.17
CA LEU A 279 -2.05 -7.25 8.72
C LEU A 279 -0.84 -6.58 9.37
N SER A 280 -0.31 -5.52 8.77
CA SER A 280 0.79 -4.71 9.26
C SER A 280 0.42 -3.98 10.56
N VAL A 281 -0.71 -3.26 10.56
CA VAL A 281 -1.27 -2.59 11.74
C VAL A 281 -1.60 -3.59 12.86
N GLY A 282 -2.09 -4.77 12.50
CA GLY A 282 -2.31 -5.85 13.47
C GLY A 282 -1.01 -6.34 14.15
N ALA A 283 0.11 -6.36 13.42
CA ALA A 283 1.43 -6.66 13.99
C ALA A 283 1.91 -5.54 14.91
N ALA A 284 1.74 -4.28 14.49
CA ALA A 284 1.98 -3.10 15.33
C ALA A 284 1.23 -3.17 16.66
N ALA A 285 -0.05 -3.56 16.61
CA ALA A 285 -0.87 -3.71 17.82
C ALA A 285 -0.36 -4.82 18.75
N ARG A 286 0.13 -5.93 18.20
CA ARG A 286 0.74 -6.99 19.01
C ARG A 286 2.02 -6.52 19.70
N GLU A 287 2.86 -5.77 18.98
CA GLU A 287 4.07 -5.18 19.56
C GLU A 287 3.74 -4.19 20.67
N ALA A 288 2.77 -3.29 20.47
CA ALA A 288 2.33 -2.35 21.48
C ALA A 288 1.88 -3.06 22.77
N ARG A 289 1.15 -4.20 22.66
CA ARG A 289 0.76 -5.01 23.84
C ARG A 289 1.98 -5.59 24.55
N ARG A 290 3.00 -6.07 23.81
CA ARG A 290 4.25 -6.59 24.41
C ARG A 290 4.98 -5.53 25.22
N GLN A 291 4.88 -4.26 24.82
CA GLN A 291 5.44 -3.12 25.55
C GLN A 291 4.61 -2.68 26.76
N GLY A 292 3.43 -3.27 26.98
CA GLY A 292 2.49 -2.94 28.04
C GLY A 292 1.62 -1.74 27.77
N LEU A 293 1.49 -1.34 26.49
CA LEU A 293 0.54 -0.34 26.03
C LEU A 293 -0.83 -0.98 25.78
N ARG A 294 -1.87 -0.18 25.72
CA ARG A 294 -3.24 -0.57 25.32
C ARG A 294 -3.47 -0.13 23.88
N PRO A 295 -3.32 -1.04 22.90
CA PRO A 295 -3.50 -0.67 21.50
C PRO A 295 -4.99 -0.62 21.13
N LEU A 296 -5.36 0.48 20.48
CA LEU A 296 -6.63 0.66 19.80
C LEU A 296 -6.37 0.97 18.33
N VAL A 297 -6.83 0.09 17.44
CA VAL A 297 -6.81 0.34 16.00
C VAL A 297 -8.01 1.20 15.64
N LEU A 298 -7.76 2.45 15.26
CA LEU A 298 -8.81 3.40 14.89
C LEU A 298 -9.35 3.09 13.50
N THR A 299 -8.45 2.87 12.55
CA THR A 299 -8.80 2.58 11.15
C THR A 299 -7.59 1.99 10.41
N THR A 300 -7.84 1.27 9.32
CA THR A 300 -6.86 0.91 8.29
C THR A 300 -7.27 1.49 6.93
N ARG A 301 -8.09 2.55 6.97
CA ARG A 301 -8.64 3.25 5.80
C ARG A 301 -8.53 4.77 5.98
N LEU A 302 -7.40 5.23 6.55
CA LEU A 302 -7.15 6.65 6.74
C LEU A 302 -6.89 7.30 5.37
N GLU A 303 -7.69 8.28 5.03
CA GLU A 303 -7.60 9.04 3.78
C GLU A 303 -7.79 10.54 4.06
N GLY A 304 -7.60 11.38 3.05
CA GLY A 304 -7.74 12.83 3.13
C GLY A 304 -6.41 13.54 3.41
N GLU A 305 -6.47 14.85 3.65
CA GLU A 305 -5.28 15.69 3.88
C GLU A 305 -4.53 15.30 5.16
N ALA A 306 -3.23 15.03 5.04
CA ALA A 306 -2.39 14.52 6.12
C ALA A 306 -2.41 15.41 7.37
N ARG A 307 -2.34 16.75 7.18
CA ARG A 307 -2.39 17.71 8.30
C ARG A 307 -3.73 17.71 9.04
N GLU A 308 -4.83 17.50 8.33
CA GLU A 308 -6.16 17.45 8.94
C GLU A 308 -6.38 16.12 9.66
N ALA A 309 -5.94 15.02 9.04
CA ALA A 309 -5.93 13.71 9.70
C ALA A 309 -5.14 13.74 11.02
N ALA A 310 -3.95 14.38 11.02
CA ALA A 310 -3.12 14.55 12.23
C ALA A 310 -3.89 15.26 13.35
N ARG A 311 -4.61 16.35 13.04
CA ARG A 311 -5.40 17.10 14.03
C ARG A 311 -6.45 16.24 14.72
N VAL A 312 -7.18 15.45 13.90
CA VAL A 312 -8.21 14.53 14.44
C VAL A 312 -7.56 13.45 15.31
N LEU A 313 -6.48 12.83 14.83
CA LEU A 313 -5.80 11.76 15.56
C LEU A 313 -5.22 12.27 16.90
N VAL A 314 -4.61 13.46 16.93
CA VAL A 314 -4.10 14.07 18.17
C VAL A 314 -5.21 14.45 19.11
N ALA A 315 -6.37 14.92 18.61
CA ALA A 315 -7.54 15.21 19.46
C ALA A 315 -8.06 13.94 20.15
N VAL A 316 -8.12 12.80 19.44
CA VAL A 316 -8.49 11.50 20.03
C VAL A 316 -7.46 11.07 21.10
N LEU A 317 -6.15 11.27 20.82
CA LEU A 317 -5.10 10.96 21.80
C LEU A 317 -5.23 11.83 23.08
N ARG A 318 -5.59 13.11 22.91
CA ARG A 318 -5.83 14.03 24.03
C ARG A 318 -7.02 13.59 24.87
N GLU A 319 -8.12 13.18 24.24
CA GLU A 319 -9.30 12.65 24.93
C GLU A 319 -8.96 11.39 25.77
N CYS A 320 -8.07 10.51 25.23
CA CYS A 320 -7.57 9.37 26.00
C CYS A 320 -6.87 9.81 27.29
N VAL A 321 -6.07 10.88 27.23
CA VAL A 321 -5.29 11.34 28.39
C VAL A 321 -6.14 12.11 29.40
N GLU A 322 -7.01 12.98 28.93
CA GLU A 322 -7.81 13.86 29.77
C GLU A 322 -9.06 13.18 30.39
N SER A 323 -9.70 12.31 29.58
CA SER A 323 -11.00 11.70 29.93
C SER A 323 -10.96 10.18 30.01
N SER A 324 -9.81 9.53 29.73
CA SER A 324 -9.67 8.07 29.67
C SER A 324 -10.62 7.42 28.65
N ARG A 325 -10.96 8.13 27.59
CA ARG A 325 -11.83 7.69 26.48
C ARG A 325 -11.17 7.91 25.13
N PRO A 326 -11.35 7.02 24.15
CA PRO A 326 -11.99 5.70 24.25
C PRO A 326 -11.16 4.68 25.03
N GLU A 327 -9.89 4.95 25.36
CA GLU A 327 -8.99 4.07 26.10
C GLU A 327 -8.12 4.88 27.07
N ALA A 328 -7.86 4.33 28.26
CA ALA A 328 -7.06 5.00 29.29
C ALA A 328 -5.54 4.84 29.02
N PRO A 329 -4.70 5.84 29.37
CA PRO A 329 -3.25 5.71 29.31
C PRO A 329 -2.72 4.63 30.28
N PRO A 330 -1.59 3.94 29.97
CA PRO A 330 -0.78 4.14 28.77
C PRO A 330 -1.44 3.56 27.52
N VAL A 331 -1.59 4.38 26.49
CA VAL A 331 -2.36 4.05 25.27
C VAL A 331 -1.48 4.07 24.03
N CYS A 332 -1.85 3.23 23.05
CA CYS A 332 -1.34 3.25 21.70
C CYS A 332 -2.52 3.32 20.73
N LEU A 333 -2.69 4.44 20.03
CA LEU A 333 -3.62 4.52 18.93
C LEU A 333 -2.88 4.16 17.64
N LEU A 334 -3.51 3.37 16.80
CA LEU A 334 -2.96 2.93 15.52
C LEU A 334 -3.92 3.30 14.40
N ALA A 335 -3.36 3.83 13.34
CA ALA A 335 -4.08 4.04 12.09
C ALA A 335 -3.23 3.56 10.92
N GLY A 336 -3.89 3.21 9.84
CA GLY A 336 -3.25 2.90 8.57
C GLY A 336 -4.12 3.33 7.41
N GLY A 337 -3.54 3.50 6.25
CA GLY A 337 -4.20 4.02 5.05
C GLY A 337 -3.26 4.87 4.23
N GLU A 338 -3.79 5.74 3.39
CA GLU A 338 -3.00 6.60 2.51
C GLU A 338 -3.57 8.02 2.48
N THR A 339 -2.94 8.93 3.23
CA THR A 339 -3.32 10.35 3.20
C THR A 339 -2.71 11.06 2.00
N THR A 340 -3.16 12.28 1.73
CA THR A 340 -2.69 13.12 0.63
C THR A 340 -2.10 14.43 1.15
N VAL A 341 -1.35 15.11 0.29
CA VAL A 341 -0.85 16.47 0.52
C VAL A 341 -1.19 17.33 -0.68
N THR A 342 -1.91 18.40 -0.46
CA THR A 342 -2.01 19.48 -1.45
C THR A 342 -0.73 20.30 -1.39
N VAL A 343 0.21 20.04 -2.31
CA VAL A 343 1.48 20.74 -2.40
C VAL A 343 1.26 22.22 -2.73
N ARG A 344 1.84 23.11 -1.91
CA ARG A 344 1.64 24.58 -2.02
C ARG A 344 2.92 25.38 -2.20
N GLY A 345 4.05 24.75 -2.33
CA GLY A 345 5.36 25.39 -2.47
C GLY A 345 6.38 24.44 -3.08
N ASP A 346 7.64 24.85 -3.09
CA ASP A 346 8.76 24.09 -3.64
C ASP A 346 9.53 23.33 -2.54
N GLY A 347 8.91 23.14 -1.38
CA GLY A 347 9.50 22.46 -0.23
C GLY A 347 9.66 20.97 -0.45
N GLN A 348 10.45 20.34 0.42
CA GLN A 348 10.68 18.91 0.44
C GLN A 348 9.91 18.25 1.59
N GLY A 349 9.30 17.10 1.29
CA GLY A 349 8.55 16.33 2.27
C GLY A 349 7.57 15.37 1.62
N GLY A 350 6.72 14.80 2.45
CA GLY A 350 5.65 13.91 2.04
C GLY A 350 4.53 13.86 3.07
N ARG A 351 3.52 13.04 2.82
CA ARG A 351 2.30 12.95 3.65
C ARG A 351 2.57 12.48 5.09
N ASN A 352 3.51 11.58 5.28
CA ASN A 352 3.87 11.07 6.61
C ASN A 352 4.64 12.11 7.42
N GLN A 353 5.56 12.84 6.78
CA GLN A 353 6.25 13.97 7.38
C GLN A 353 5.30 15.11 7.70
N GLU A 354 4.36 15.42 6.79
CA GLU A 354 3.34 16.44 7.03
C GLU A 354 2.43 16.09 8.20
N LEU A 355 2.02 14.83 8.31
CA LEU A 355 1.25 14.32 9.44
C LEU A 355 2.04 14.52 10.75
N ALA A 356 3.34 14.18 10.77
CA ALA A 356 4.18 14.34 11.95
C ALA A 356 4.36 15.81 12.36
N VAL A 357 4.60 16.72 11.40
CA VAL A 357 4.76 18.17 11.69
C VAL A 357 3.44 18.78 12.18
N ALA A 358 2.31 18.40 11.60
CA ALA A 358 1.00 18.85 12.06
C ALA A 358 0.68 18.29 13.45
N ALA A 359 1.06 17.05 13.73
CA ALA A 359 0.93 16.44 15.05
C ALA A 359 1.80 17.17 16.09
N ALA A 360 3.01 17.61 15.75
CA ALA A 360 3.88 18.39 16.64
C ALA A 360 3.16 19.64 17.18
N GLN A 361 2.42 20.36 16.32
CA GLN A 361 1.62 21.51 16.74
C GLN A 361 0.51 21.13 17.75
N GLY A 362 -0.17 20.02 17.51
CA GLY A 362 -1.23 19.54 18.42
C GLY A 362 -0.70 18.97 19.74
N LEU A 363 0.57 18.55 19.76
CA LEU A 363 1.26 18.05 20.95
C LEU A 363 1.92 19.14 21.78
N ASP A 364 2.01 20.37 21.28
CA ASP A 364 2.53 21.49 22.08
C ASP A 364 1.63 21.74 23.31
N GLY A 365 2.25 21.77 24.50
CA GLY A 365 1.50 21.86 25.76
C GLY A 365 0.63 20.63 26.08
N PHE A 366 0.97 19.45 25.53
CA PHE A 366 0.20 18.22 25.80
C PHE A 366 0.31 17.79 27.27
N PRO A 367 -0.78 17.30 27.92
CA PRO A 367 -0.82 17.06 29.37
C PRO A 367 -0.06 15.79 29.82
N ALA A 368 0.55 15.06 28.92
CA ALA A 368 1.29 13.82 29.18
C ALA A 368 2.49 13.68 28.24
N PRO A 369 3.49 12.83 28.55
CA PRO A 369 4.47 12.44 27.54
C PRO A 369 3.74 11.76 26.37
N ALA A 370 3.90 12.29 25.16
CA ALA A 370 3.21 11.79 23.97
C ALA A 370 4.14 11.80 22.74
N VAL A 371 3.88 10.86 21.83
CA VAL A 371 4.63 10.69 20.57
C VAL A 371 3.66 10.34 19.46
N VAL A 372 3.86 10.94 18.30
CA VAL A 372 3.21 10.56 17.03
C VAL A 372 4.27 10.22 16.03
N ALA A 373 4.17 9.06 15.40
CA ALA A 373 5.06 8.61 14.34
C ALA A 373 4.25 8.15 13.14
N SER A 374 4.68 8.52 11.94
CA SER A 374 4.04 8.13 10.68
C SER A 374 5.08 7.66 9.68
N LEU A 375 4.78 6.58 8.96
CA LEU A 375 5.72 5.88 8.09
C LEU A 375 5.03 5.39 6.81
N ALA A 376 5.60 5.72 5.65
CA ALA A 376 5.35 5.06 4.38
C ALA A 376 6.09 3.72 4.34
N THR A 377 5.37 2.62 4.16
CA THR A 377 5.98 1.28 4.27
C THR A 377 6.92 0.94 3.13
N ASP A 378 6.86 1.62 1.99
CA ASP A 378 7.83 1.47 0.89
C ASP A 378 9.17 2.19 1.14
N GLY A 379 9.24 3.00 2.20
CA GLY A 379 10.46 3.67 2.63
C GLY A 379 10.70 5.03 1.97
N ILE A 380 9.73 5.53 1.20
CA ILE A 380 9.82 6.81 0.47
C ILE A 380 8.57 7.62 0.73
N ASP A 381 8.73 8.82 1.28
CA ASP A 381 7.63 9.73 1.59
C ASP A 381 7.71 11.00 0.74
N GLY A 382 6.93 11.02 -0.34
CA GLY A 382 6.90 12.13 -1.29
C GLY A 382 8.23 12.39 -1.98
N ALA A 383 8.65 13.66 -2.07
CA ALA A 383 9.92 14.09 -2.67
C ALA A 383 11.04 14.16 -1.62
N SER A 384 11.23 13.11 -0.82
CA SER A 384 12.17 13.07 0.30
C SER A 384 12.93 11.75 0.32
N ASP A 385 14.09 11.76 0.99
CA ASP A 385 14.91 10.57 1.30
C ASP A 385 14.46 9.86 2.60
N ALA A 386 13.42 10.37 3.25
CA ALA A 386 12.83 9.77 4.45
C ALA A 386 11.56 8.99 4.13
N ALA A 387 11.24 8.04 4.98
CA ALA A 387 10.00 7.27 4.95
C ALA A 387 8.86 7.94 5.74
N GLY A 388 9.18 8.94 6.56
CA GLY A 388 8.20 9.63 7.39
C GLY A 388 8.82 10.46 8.49
N GLY A 389 8.07 10.67 9.58
CA GLY A 389 8.52 11.49 10.69
C GLY A 389 7.98 11.07 12.05
N ILE A 390 8.66 11.53 13.09
CA ILE A 390 8.27 11.40 14.49
C ILE A 390 8.14 12.78 15.10
N ALA A 391 7.10 13.02 15.88
CA ALA A 391 6.94 14.21 16.70
C ALA A 391 6.58 13.83 18.15
N ASP A 392 6.96 14.68 19.09
CA ASP A 392 6.58 14.53 20.50
C ASP A 392 6.16 15.88 21.13
N ASP A 393 5.74 15.83 22.37
CA ASP A 393 5.28 17.00 23.13
C ASP A 393 6.40 18.06 23.40
N THR A 394 7.61 17.86 22.88
CA THR A 394 8.72 18.84 22.91
C THR A 394 9.18 19.31 21.53
N SER A 395 8.64 18.77 20.45
CA SER A 395 9.11 19.07 19.09
C SER A 395 9.07 20.56 18.77
N VAL A 396 7.99 21.26 19.16
CA VAL A 396 7.86 22.72 18.93
C VAL A 396 8.91 23.49 19.75
N ALA A 397 9.08 23.15 21.02
CA ALA A 397 10.08 23.80 21.88
C ALA A 397 11.52 23.55 21.40
N ARG A 398 11.84 22.34 20.91
CA ARG A 398 13.14 22.00 20.31
C ARG A 398 13.39 22.80 19.02
N ALA A 399 12.37 22.92 18.16
CA ALA A 399 12.45 23.72 16.94
C ALA A 399 12.75 25.21 17.26
N ALA A 400 12.02 25.78 18.22
CA ALA A 400 12.25 27.16 18.67
C ALA A 400 13.67 27.37 19.24
N ALA A 401 14.17 26.40 20.04
CA ALA A 401 15.53 26.46 20.59
C ALA A 401 16.62 26.39 19.49
N LEU A 402 16.33 25.77 18.34
CA LEU A 402 17.22 25.77 17.17
C LEU A 402 17.02 26.99 16.25
N GLY A 403 16.14 27.93 16.61
CA GLY A 403 15.85 29.12 15.80
C GLY A 403 15.04 28.82 14.51
N LEU A 404 14.39 27.67 14.41
CA LEU A 404 13.54 27.37 13.27
C LEU A 404 12.27 28.23 13.27
N ALA A 405 11.75 28.53 12.08
CA ALA A 405 10.45 29.14 11.94
C ALA A 405 9.35 28.24 12.56
N PRO A 406 8.18 28.78 12.89
CA PRO A 406 7.07 27.99 13.39
C PRO A 406 6.68 26.87 12.41
N ALA A 407 6.28 25.70 12.93
CA ALA A 407 5.86 24.53 12.14
C ALA A 407 4.81 24.88 11.06
N ALA A 408 3.92 25.85 11.34
CA ALA A 408 2.91 26.34 10.38
C ALA A 408 3.54 26.89 9.10
N ALA A 409 4.71 27.51 9.14
CA ALA A 409 5.39 28.05 7.96
C ALA A 409 5.89 26.91 7.06
N PHE A 410 6.44 25.84 7.63
CA PHE A 410 6.88 24.66 6.88
C PHE A 410 5.71 23.90 6.28
N LEU A 411 4.59 23.76 7.02
CA LEU A 411 3.36 23.18 6.48
C LEU A 411 2.78 24.00 5.31
N ALA A 412 2.83 25.33 5.40
CA ALA A 412 2.34 26.20 4.33
C ALA A 412 3.20 26.11 3.05
N ALA A 413 4.50 25.82 3.18
CA ALA A 413 5.44 25.65 2.09
C ALA A 413 5.60 24.20 1.63
N SER A 414 4.91 23.24 2.24
CA SER A 414 5.10 21.77 2.04
C SER A 414 6.58 21.34 2.25
N ASP A 415 7.27 21.98 3.23
CA ASP A 415 8.71 21.82 3.46
C ASP A 415 9.00 21.10 4.79
N THR A 416 8.32 20.00 5.01
CA THR A 416 8.32 19.29 6.30
C THR A 416 9.62 18.55 6.59
N ARG A 417 10.40 18.20 5.55
CA ARG A 417 11.72 17.61 5.71
C ARG A 417 12.69 18.58 6.42
N ASN A 418 12.67 19.85 6.04
CA ASN A 418 13.54 20.87 6.62
C ASN A 418 13.11 21.29 8.03
N TYR A 419 11.91 20.97 8.46
CA TYR A 419 11.50 21.07 9.86
C TYR A 419 11.98 19.89 10.71
N LEU A 420 11.75 18.65 10.24
CA LEU A 420 12.06 17.42 10.98
C LEU A 420 13.54 17.08 11.00
N GLY A 421 14.28 17.39 9.93
CA GLY A 421 15.69 17.05 9.78
C GLY A 421 16.58 17.60 10.90
N PRO A 422 16.60 18.93 11.18
CA PRO A 422 17.39 19.52 12.26
C PRO A 422 17.00 18.99 13.65
N LEU A 423 15.77 18.51 13.84
CA LEU A 423 15.31 17.92 15.09
C LEU A 423 15.77 16.47 15.29
N GLY A 424 16.31 15.82 14.26
CA GLY A 424 16.56 14.38 14.25
C GLY A 424 15.26 13.54 14.30
N ASP A 425 14.17 14.08 13.75
CA ASP A 425 12.84 13.52 13.81
C ASP A 425 12.38 12.85 12.50
N LEU A 426 13.27 12.73 11.49
CA LEU A 426 13.01 11.97 10.28
C LEU A 426 13.08 10.47 10.56
N VAL A 427 12.16 9.72 9.97
CA VAL A 427 12.24 8.26 9.92
C VAL A 427 12.86 7.88 8.58
N VAL A 428 14.06 7.33 8.61
CA VAL A 428 14.83 6.95 7.41
C VAL A 428 15.02 5.44 7.41
N THR A 429 14.47 4.75 6.41
CA THR A 429 14.60 3.31 6.24
C THR A 429 15.38 2.93 4.98
N GLY A 430 15.45 3.85 4.01
CA GLY A 430 15.73 3.53 2.62
C GLY A 430 14.59 2.70 2.00
N PRO A 431 14.70 2.35 0.71
CA PRO A 431 13.71 1.50 0.05
C PRO A 431 13.56 0.14 0.76
N THR A 432 12.36 -0.19 1.20
CA THR A 432 12.09 -1.40 2.00
C THR A 432 11.81 -2.63 1.16
N GLY A 433 11.50 -2.44 -0.12
CA GLY A 433 11.09 -3.53 -1.03
C GLY A 433 9.68 -4.04 -0.79
N THR A 434 8.89 -3.41 0.09
CA THR A 434 7.46 -3.68 0.29
C THR A 434 6.63 -2.43 0.04
N ASN A 435 5.31 -2.57 -0.04
CA ASN A 435 4.36 -1.46 0.03
C ASN A 435 3.00 -2.00 0.50
N VAL A 436 2.58 -1.57 1.68
CA VAL A 436 1.24 -1.80 2.23
C VAL A 436 0.65 -0.47 2.75
N VAL A 437 0.95 0.61 2.04
CA VAL A 437 0.61 2.02 2.35
C VAL A 437 1.18 2.48 3.70
N ASP A 438 0.56 3.42 4.42
CA ASP A 438 1.16 4.07 5.57
C ASP A 438 0.70 3.45 6.91
N VAL A 439 1.56 3.60 7.93
CA VAL A 439 1.24 3.23 9.31
C VAL A 439 1.50 4.43 10.23
N VAL A 440 0.50 4.77 11.04
CA VAL A 440 0.54 5.85 12.01
C VAL A 440 0.42 5.27 13.42
N VAL A 441 1.33 5.68 14.29
CA VAL A 441 1.41 5.27 15.69
C VAL A 441 1.34 6.51 16.59
N LEU A 442 0.38 6.54 17.51
CA LEU A 442 0.28 7.59 18.52
C LEU A 442 0.37 6.95 19.89
N LEU A 443 1.30 7.41 20.70
CA LEU A 443 1.52 6.90 22.06
C LEU A 443 1.33 8.01 23.08
N ALA A 444 0.68 7.70 24.20
CA ALA A 444 0.68 8.57 25.36
C ALA A 444 0.88 7.78 26.64
N GLY A 445 1.74 8.33 27.50
CA GLY A 445 1.86 7.90 28.90
C GLY A 445 0.77 8.48 29.79
N PRO A 446 0.75 8.12 31.08
CA PRO A 446 -0.12 8.76 32.05
C PRO A 446 0.13 10.27 32.15
N PRO A 447 -0.91 11.07 32.45
CA PRO A 447 -0.78 12.51 32.56
C PRO A 447 0.28 12.92 33.60
N PHE A 448 0.90 14.06 33.37
CA PHE A 448 1.81 14.66 34.35
C PHE A 448 1.05 14.87 35.63
N ARG A 449 1.56 14.36 36.74
CA ARG A 449 0.93 14.61 38.06
C ARG A 449 0.84 16.12 38.29
N SER A 450 -0.35 16.67 38.26
CA SER A 450 -0.56 18.03 38.77
C SER A 450 -0.12 18.02 40.23
N ARG A 451 0.84 18.86 40.60
CA ARG A 451 1.02 19.22 42.02
C ARG A 451 -0.26 19.95 42.43
N SER A 452 -1.23 19.23 42.93
CA SER A 452 -2.39 19.85 43.62
C SER A 452 -1.83 20.63 44.77
N ILE A 453 -1.69 21.94 44.61
CA ILE A 453 -1.61 22.89 45.70
C ILE A 453 -3.02 22.91 46.28
N ILE A 454 -3.34 21.94 47.12
CA ILE A 454 -4.45 22.06 48.06
C ILE A 454 -4.00 23.14 49.03
N ARG A 455 -4.32 24.41 48.73
CA ARG A 455 -4.42 25.43 49.78
C ARG A 455 -5.46 24.90 50.78
N ARG A 456 -4.97 24.38 51.88
CA ARG A 456 -5.79 24.25 53.10
C ARG A 456 -6.28 25.67 53.38
N LEU A 457 -7.47 25.99 52.95
CA LEU A 457 -8.24 27.08 53.55
C LEU A 457 -8.42 26.70 55.00
N GLY A 458 -7.65 27.35 55.85
CA GLY A 458 -7.73 27.18 57.29
C GLY A 458 -9.17 27.43 57.74
N ARG A 459 -9.72 26.46 58.43
CA ARG A 459 -10.87 26.68 59.29
C ARG A 459 -10.43 27.65 60.41
N GLY A 460 -10.78 28.87 60.25
CA GLY A 460 -10.91 29.77 61.39
C GLY A 460 -12.22 29.48 62.03
N ALA A 461 -12.18 29.06 63.28
CA ALA A 461 -13.27 29.12 64.26
C ALA A 461 -12.83 30.05 65.40
N PRO A 462 -13.74 30.37 66.22
CA PRO A 462 -15.10 30.96 66.16
C PRO A 462 -15.08 32.46 66.38
#